data_db52d8a1891aee8f36caf0c8535344ae
#
_entry.id   db52d8a1891aee8f36caf0c8535344ae
#
_cell.length_a   1.000
_cell.length_b   1.000
_cell.length_c   1.000
_cell.angle_alpha   90.00
_cell.angle_beta   90.00
_cell.angle_gamma   90.00
#
_symmetry.space_group_name_H-M   'P 1'
#
loop_
_entity.id
_entity.type
_entity.pdbx_description
1 polymer ?
#
loop_
_entity_poly.entity_id
_entity_poly.type
_entity_poly.pdbx_seq_one_letter_code
_entity_poly.pdbx_strand_id
1 'polypeptide(L)'
;MEQNLSLYYVFHTVAKKGSISHAAKELYISQPAISKSIQKLEDNLNTTLFKRSSRGVTLTADGEILFQHTRDAFETLEEGEEILARHHAL
;
A
#
# COMPACT_ATOMS: atom_id res chain seq x y z
N MET A 1 12.53 7.59 8.78
CA MET A 1 11.81 6.48 8.13
C MET A 1 12.81 5.41 7.71
N GLU A 2 12.71 4.23 8.30
CA GLU A 2 13.65 3.13 8.02
C GLU A 2 13.02 2.03 7.17
N GLN A 3 11.73 2.17 6.84
CA GLN A 3 11.01 1.19 6.07
C GLN A 3 11.38 1.27 4.59
N ASN A 4 11.41 0.12 3.95
CA ASN A 4 11.51 0.07 2.50
C ASN A 4 10.20 0.63 1.90
N LEU A 5 10.33 1.53 0.93
CA LEU A 5 9.17 2.14 0.30
C LEU A 5 8.23 1.10 -0.31
N SER A 6 8.75 -0.05 -0.76
CA SER A 6 7.91 -1.12 -1.31
C SER A 6 6.92 -1.67 -0.29
N LEU A 7 7.27 -1.70 1.01
CA LEU A 7 6.33 -2.14 2.05
C LEU A 7 5.13 -1.20 2.13
N TYR A 8 5.36 0.09 2.02
CA TYR A 8 4.28 1.07 2.00
C TYR A 8 3.43 0.96 0.74
N TYR A 9 4.05 0.66 -0.39
CA TYR A 9 3.30 0.51 -1.63
C TYR A 9 2.39 -0.73 -1.61
N VAL A 10 2.88 -1.83 -1.06
CA VAL A 10 2.07 -3.05 -0.86
C VAL A 10 0.89 -2.73 0.08
N PHE A 11 1.16 -2.10 1.21
CA PHE A 11 0.13 -1.68 2.16
C PHE A 11 -0.92 -0.80 1.47
N HIS A 12 -0.47 0.21 0.74
CA HIS A 12 -1.33 1.14 0.03
C HIS A 12 -2.25 0.41 -0.96
N THR A 13 -1.69 -0.49 -1.74
CA THR A 13 -2.44 -1.24 -2.75
C THR A 13 -3.50 -2.13 -2.11
N VAL A 14 -3.14 -2.84 -1.02
CA VAL A 14 -4.09 -3.68 -0.30
C VAL A 14 -5.22 -2.84 0.29
N ALA A 15 -4.90 -1.71 0.88
CA ALA A 15 -5.89 -0.79 1.46
C ALA A 15 -6.86 -0.28 0.39
N LYS A 16 -6.32 0.12 -0.75
CA LYS A 16 -7.09 0.64 -1.87
C LYS A 16 -8.02 -0.41 -2.47
N LYS A 17 -7.54 -1.66 -2.60
CA LYS A 17 -8.33 -2.75 -3.18
C LYS A 17 -9.28 -3.41 -2.18
N GLY A 18 -8.99 -3.32 -0.89
CA GLY A 18 -9.76 -4.02 0.14
C GLY A 18 -9.63 -5.53 0.06
N SER A 19 -8.60 -6.03 -0.62
CA SER A 19 -8.42 -7.46 -0.91
C SER A 19 -6.96 -7.78 -1.16
N ILE A 20 -6.45 -8.79 -0.46
CA ILE A 20 -5.09 -9.29 -0.68
C ILE A 20 -5.01 -9.95 -2.06
N SER A 21 -6.05 -10.68 -2.44
CA SER A 21 -6.11 -11.36 -3.74
C SER A 21 -6.00 -10.38 -4.90
N HIS A 22 -6.77 -9.30 -4.87
CA HIS A 22 -6.74 -8.28 -5.91
C HIS A 22 -5.40 -7.53 -5.93
N ALA A 23 -4.86 -7.22 -4.77
CA ALA A 23 -3.56 -6.57 -4.67
C ALA A 23 -2.45 -7.43 -5.25
N ALA A 24 -2.47 -8.74 -4.98
CA ALA A 24 -1.50 -9.69 -5.52
C ALA A 24 -1.53 -9.69 -7.06
N LYS A 25 -2.71 -9.67 -7.65
CA LYS A 25 -2.86 -9.61 -9.09
C LYS A 25 -2.30 -8.31 -9.66
N GLU A 26 -2.62 -7.18 -9.05
CA GLU A 26 -2.15 -5.88 -9.53
C GLU A 26 -0.64 -5.75 -9.44
N LEU A 27 -0.04 -6.28 -8.37
CA LEU A 27 1.40 -6.16 -8.12
C LEU A 27 2.23 -7.29 -8.71
N TYR A 28 1.59 -8.29 -9.30
CA TYR A 28 2.26 -9.47 -9.88
C TYR A 28 3.14 -10.21 -8.86
N ILE A 29 2.66 -10.31 -7.63
CA ILE A 29 3.33 -11.10 -6.58
C ILE A 29 2.31 -12.03 -5.93
N SER A 30 2.79 -13.03 -5.20
CA SER A 30 1.92 -14.02 -4.56
C SER A 30 1.20 -13.44 -3.35
N GLN A 31 0.05 -14.02 -3.01
CA GLN A 31 -0.69 -13.62 -1.80
C GLN A 31 0.15 -13.82 -0.53
N PRO A 32 0.89 -14.93 -0.35
CA PRO A 32 1.78 -15.06 0.80
C PRO A 32 2.84 -13.96 0.88
N ALA A 33 3.36 -13.49 -0.26
CA ALA A 33 4.31 -12.38 -0.28
C ALA A 33 3.67 -11.08 0.19
N ILE A 34 2.43 -10.81 -0.23
CA ILE A 34 1.64 -9.67 0.27
C ILE A 34 1.51 -9.74 1.79
N SER A 35 1.03 -10.89 2.29
CA SER A 35 0.80 -11.07 3.73
C SER A 35 2.08 -10.89 4.53
N LYS A 36 3.20 -11.40 4.03
CA LYS A 36 4.51 -11.26 4.68
C LYS A 36 4.96 -9.80 4.72
N SER A 37 4.76 -9.07 3.62
CA SER A 37 5.10 -7.64 3.57
C SER A 37 4.28 -6.83 4.56
N ILE A 38 2.98 -7.09 4.65
CA ILE A 38 2.09 -6.42 5.60
C ILE A 38 2.53 -6.73 7.04
N GLN A 39 2.79 -8.00 7.33
CA GLN A 39 3.22 -8.41 8.68
C GLN A 39 4.53 -7.72 9.06
N LYS A 40 5.46 -7.64 8.13
CA LYS A 40 6.75 -6.97 8.39
C LYS A 40 6.54 -5.49 8.69
N LEU A 41 5.68 -4.82 7.93
CA LEU A 41 5.38 -3.40 8.16
C LEU A 41 4.71 -3.21 9.53
N GLU A 42 3.73 -4.04 9.86
CA GLU A 42 3.05 -3.99 11.15
C GLU A 42 4.03 -4.21 12.31
N ASP A 43 4.92 -5.19 12.17
CA ASP A 43 5.94 -5.47 13.19
C ASP A 43 6.90 -4.29 13.35
N ASN A 44 7.36 -3.73 12.25
CA ASN A 44 8.29 -2.60 12.27
C ASN A 44 7.68 -1.33 12.88
N LEU A 45 6.39 -1.11 12.64
CA LEU A 45 5.67 0.05 13.18
C LEU A 45 5.02 -0.25 14.54
N ASN A 46 5.10 -1.49 14.98
CA ASN A 46 4.53 -1.97 16.24
C ASN A 46 3.04 -1.65 16.37
N THR A 47 2.29 -1.92 15.32
CA THR A 47 0.83 -1.71 15.32
C THR A 47 0.18 -2.61 14.28
N THR A 48 -1.12 -2.84 14.44
CA THR A 48 -1.92 -3.59 13.48
C THR A 48 -2.61 -2.61 12.53
N LEU A 49 -2.46 -2.82 11.24
CA LEU A 49 -2.96 -1.92 10.21
C LEU A 49 -4.24 -2.44 9.55
N PHE A 50 -4.44 -3.75 9.52
CA PHE A 50 -5.60 -4.37 8.89
C PHE A 50 -6.34 -5.30 9.83
N LYS A 51 -7.67 -5.34 9.65
CA LYS A 51 -8.54 -6.38 10.21
C LYS A 51 -8.90 -7.32 9.05
N ARG A 52 -8.78 -8.62 9.28
CA ARG A 52 -9.12 -9.63 8.27
C ARG A 52 -10.45 -10.28 8.60
N SER A 53 -11.26 -10.54 7.58
CA SER A 53 -12.51 -11.26 7.70
C SER A 53 -12.73 -12.10 6.45
N SER A 54 -13.80 -12.90 6.44
CA SER A 54 -14.19 -13.67 5.26
C SER A 54 -14.53 -12.80 4.06
N ARG A 55 -14.77 -11.50 4.26
CA ARG A 55 -15.12 -10.56 3.20
C ARG A 55 -13.92 -9.79 2.67
N GLY A 56 -12.72 -10.06 3.18
CA GLY A 56 -11.50 -9.37 2.77
C GLY A 56 -10.83 -8.68 3.93
N VAL A 57 -10.22 -7.53 3.67
CA VAL A 57 -9.50 -6.78 4.70
C VAL A 57 -10.04 -5.36 4.80
N THR A 58 -10.06 -4.82 6.02
CA THR A 58 -10.41 -3.43 6.27
C THR A 58 -9.33 -2.82 7.14
N LEU A 59 -9.24 -1.50 7.13
CA LEU A 59 -8.22 -0.79 7.91
C LEU A 59 -8.62 -0.68 9.37
N THR A 60 -7.64 -0.81 10.28
CA THR A 60 -7.80 -0.37 11.66
C THR A 60 -7.75 1.16 11.70
N ALA A 61 -7.97 1.75 12.88
CA ALA A 61 -7.81 3.20 13.04
C ALA A 61 -6.40 3.64 12.68
N ASP A 62 -5.37 2.90 13.12
CA ASP A 62 -3.98 3.18 12.77
C ASP A 62 -3.74 2.99 11.27
N GLY A 63 -4.35 1.96 10.68
CA GLY A 63 -4.28 1.75 9.24
C GLY A 63 -4.86 2.90 8.44
N GLU A 64 -5.96 3.48 8.90
CA GLU A 64 -6.56 4.65 8.24
C GLU A 64 -5.64 5.86 8.29
N ILE A 65 -4.98 6.09 9.42
CA ILE A 65 -4.01 7.17 9.56
C ILE A 65 -2.89 7.00 8.53
N LEU A 66 -2.30 5.80 8.48
CA LEU A 66 -1.20 5.54 7.56
C LEU A 66 -1.67 5.62 6.10
N PHE A 67 -2.85 5.10 5.81
CA PHE A 67 -3.38 5.11 4.44
C PHE A 67 -3.55 6.52 3.88
N GLN A 68 -4.04 7.46 4.69
CA GLN A 68 -4.15 8.85 4.25
C GLN A 68 -2.80 9.40 3.79
N HIS A 69 -1.74 9.08 4.54
CA HIS A 69 -0.39 9.56 4.23
C HIS A 69 0.21 8.85 3.02
N THR A 70 0.05 7.53 2.91
CA THR A 70 0.56 6.80 1.74
C THR A 70 -0.18 7.20 0.47
N ARG A 71 -1.51 7.40 0.56
CA ARG A 71 -2.30 7.85 -0.58
C ARG A 71 -1.78 9.19 -1.09
N ASP A 72 -1.61 10.16 -0.20
CA ASP A 72 -1.13 11.49 -0.60
C ASP A 72 0.29 11.41 -1.18
N ALA A 73 1.16 10.60 -0.58
CA ALA A 73 2.54 10.43 -1.04
C ALA A 73 2.59 9.83 -2.45
N PHE A 74 1.85 8.76 -2.70
CA PHE A 74 1.86 8.10 -4.00
C PHE A 74 1.15 8.90 -5.07
N GLU A 75 0.07 9.61 -4.72
CA GLU A 75 -0.57 10.54 -5.66
C GLU A 75 0.38 11.66 -6.06
N THR A 76 1.16 12.18 -5.12
CA THR A 76 2.16 13.23 -5.41
C THR A 76 3.23 12.72 -6.36
N LEU A 77 3.71 11.48 -6.15
CA LEU A 77 4.69 10.87 -7.04
C LEU A 77 4.12 10.69 -8.45
N GLU A 78 2.88 10.19 -8.55
CA GLU A 78 2.22 9.99 -9.85
C GLU A 78 2.03 11.32 -10.58
N GLU A 79 1.65 12.38 -9.88
CA GLU A 79 1.54 13.73 -10.45
C GLU A 79 2.87 14.19 -11.03
N GLY A 80 3.97 13.96 -10.30
CA GLY A 80 5.30 14.30 -10.78
C GLY A 80 5.66 13.56 -12.05
N GLU A 81 5.36 12.25 -12.09
CA GLU A 81 5.60 11.44 -13.27
C GLU A 81 4.79 11.93 -14.48
N GLU A 82 3.52 12.27 -14.27
CA GLU A 82 2.65 12.78 -15.34
C GLU A 82 3.14 14.12 -15.86
N ILE A 83 3.58 15.03 -14.99
CA ILE A 83 4.12 16.33 -15.38
C ILE A 83 5.38 16.13 -16.23
N LEU A 84 6.27 15.23 -15.82
CA LEU A 84 7.48 14.93 -16.57
C LEU A 84 7.14 14.34 -17.94
N ALA A 85 6.17 13.42 -18.00
CA ALA A 85 5.75 12.79 -19.25
C ALA A 85 5.22 13.84 -20.24
N ARG A 86 4.37 14.77 -19.77
CA ARG A 86 3.85 15.84 -20.61
C ARG A 86 4.96 16.80 -21.06
N HIS A 87 5.90 17.07 -20.18
CA HIS A 87 7.02 17.98 -20.50
C HIS A 87 7.91 17.38 -21.59
N HIS A 88 8.14 16.07 -21.56
CA HIS A 88 8.99 15.39 -22.54
C HIS A 88 8.25 15.01 -23.82
N ALA A 89 6.92 15.04 -23.82
CA ALA A 89 6.12 14.73 -25.00
C ALA A 89 6.13 15.84 -26.04
N LEU A 90 6.67 17.00 -25.70
CA LEU A 90 6.82 18.14 -26.63
C LEU A 90 8.14 18.06 -27.43
#